data_8cbda65074aafe5e9c9115b6ed9df1b3
#
_entry.id   8cbda65074aafe5e9c9115b6ed9df1b3
#
_cell.length_a   1.000
_cell.length_b   1.000
_cell.length_c   1.000
_cell.angle_alpha   90.00
_cell.angle_beta   90.00
_cell.angle_gamma   90.00
#
_symmetry.space_group_name_H-M   'P 1'
#
loop_
_entity.id
_entity.type
_entity.pdbx_description
1 polymer ?
#
loop_
_entity_poly.entity_id
_entity_poly.type
_entity_poly.pdbx_seq_one_letter_code
_entity_poly.pdbx_strand_id
1 'polypeptide(L)'
;MTNTVTVLAESTGFSAVNTIWVLLGAALVFFMQAGFAMVETGFTRAKNAGNIIMKNLMDFCIGTPLFWLFGFGLMFGDGKFIGAYKGIADSTYASAAPDGVPFFAFLIFQTVFCATAATIVSGAMAERTKFISYCIYSAIISLLVYPIEAHWICGGGWLADLGFHDFAGSTCVHMAGGVAAFVGAAILGPRIGKYDKNGKAKAIPGHSLTLGALGCFILWFCWFGFNGASTTSMEGDAIPLAGKVFVTTNLAAAVATITTMIFTWIKYKKPDVSMTLNASLAGLVAITAPCDTVSPVSAAIIGIVAGILVVVGVEFIDQVLKIDDPVGACGVHMLNGMWGTIAVGLFSDGTCGEKGLFTGGGAHLLGIQLLGMVSVIAWVAITMTIVFQIIKHTIGLRASEQEEILGLDVTEHGLVSSYADFAPAMSQAMLSYTKDDAKSVVKVDKSTEPVVPVEKAIKVESYATDAPSADGTPKMTKVAIICKQQKLNDLITALEDIDVTGVTVTNVLGCGMQKGQPEYYRGAVVETNLLPKVKVEVVICKVPTRAVIDAAKAALYTGHIGDGKIFVYNIENVVKIRTNEEGYDALQDD
;
A
#
# COMPACT_ATOMS: atom_id res chain seq x y z
N MET A 1 -18.71 43.26 25.08
CA MET A 1 -18.07 41.95 24.89
C MET A 1 -16.80 41.99 24.02
N THR A 2 -16.71 42.86 23.03
CA THR A 2 -15.54 42.98 22.16
C THR A 2 -14.24 43.43 22.86
N ASN A 3 -14.33 44.34 23.80
CA ASN A 3 -13.14 44.86 24.53
C ASN A 3 -12.50 43.84 25.48
N THR A 4 -13.27 42.91 26.04
CA THR A 4 -12.73 41.92 26.99
C THR A 4 -11.92 40.82 26.29
N VAL A 5 -12.29 40.43 25.04
CA VAL A 5 -11.57 39.43 24.27
C VAL A 5 -10.22 39.99 23.76
N THR A 6 -10.21 41.26 23.32
CA THR A 6 -8.97 41.92 22.85
C THR A 6 -7.96 42.09 24.02
N VAL A 7 -8.45 42.48 25.20
CA VAL A 7 -7.60 42.65 26.40
C VAL A 7 -7.03 41.31 26.87
N LEU A 8 -7.78 40.20 26.77
CA LEU A 8 -7.27 38.86 27.13
C LEU A 8 -6.22 38.36 26.14
N ALA A 9 -6.35 38.66 24.85
CA ALA A 9 -5.35 38.29 23.83
C ALA A 9 -4.04 39.04 24.02
N GLU A 10 -4.10 40.34 24.33
CA GLU A 10 -2.89 41.15 24.61
C GLU A 10 -2.19 40.77 25.94
N SER A 11 -2.90 40.18 26.89
CA SER A 11 -2.35 39.80 28.21
C SER A 11 -1.57 38.49 28.22
N THR A 12 -1.76 37.61 27.23
CA THR A 12 -1.14 36.27 27.21
C THR A 12 0.12 36.16 26.33
N GLY A 13 0.37 37.12 25.44
CA GLY A 13 1.45 37.05 24.44
C GLY A 13 1.24 35.99 23.37
N PHE A 14 0.12 35.24 23.39
CA PHE A 14 -0.22 34.21 22.40
C PHE A 14 -1.16 34.72 21.32
N SER A 15 -0.92 34.27 20.06
CA SER A 15 -1.81 34.51 18.93
C SER A 15 -2.85 33.41 18.81
N ALA A 16 -4.13 33.78 18.84
CA ALA A 16 -5.22 32.81 18.64
C ALA A 16 -5.19 32.19 17.22
N VAL A 17 -4.82 32.99 16.22
CA VAL A 17 -4.75 32.54 14.80
C VAL A 17 -3.60 31.55 14.62
N ASN A 18 -2.41 31.85 15.11
CA ASN A 18 -1.26 30.96 15.05
C ASN A 18 -1.53 29.65 15.82
N THR A 19 -2.17 29.75 16.98
CA THR A 19 -2.54 28.59 17.79
C THR A 19 -3.51 27.68 17.05
N ILE A 20 -4.58 28.25 16.46
CA ILE A 20 -5.55 27.48 15.66
C ILE A 20 -4.86 26.85 14.45
N TRP A 21 -3.96 27.56 13.78
CA TRP A 21 -3.24 27.08 12.61
C TRP A 21 -2.38 25.85 12.93
N VAL A 22 -1.60 25.92 14.00
CA VAL A 22 -0.73 24.83 14.47
C VAL A 22 -1.56 23.63 14.93
N LEU A 23 -2.64 23.84 15.68
CA LEU A 23 -3.54 22.77 16.13
C LEU A 23 -4.28 22.09 14.96
N LEU A 24 -4.73 22.87 13.97
CA LEU A 24 -5.31 22.32 12.75
C LEU A 24 -4.29 21.48 11.97
N GLY A 25 -3.05 21.98 11.85
CA GLY A 25 -1.94 21.22 11.28
C GLY A 25 -1.69 19.91 12.03
N ALA A 26 -1.63 19.96 13.35
CA ALA A 26 -1.46 18.77 14.19
C ALA A 26 -2.58 17.74 13.97
N ALA A 27 -3.85 18.19 13.89
CA ALA A 27 -4.98 17.31 13.63
C ALA A 27 -4.92 16.67 12.21
N LEU A 28 -4.54 17.44 11.19
CA LEU A 28 -4.38 16.92 9.83
C LEU A 28 -3.22 15.92 9.76
N VAL A 29 -2.07 16.20 10.36
CA VAL A 29 -0.92 15.28 10.38
C VAL A 29 -1.23 14.03 11.20
N PHE A 30 -1.96 14.13 12.32
CA PHE A 30 -2.49 12.96 13.02
C PHE A 30 -3.34 12.08 12.09
N PHE A 31 -4.23 12.69 11.30
CA PHE A 31 -5.09 11.94 10.39
C PHE A 31 -4.32 11.26 9.24
N MET A 32 -3.05 11.63 9.01
CA MET A 32 -2.16 10.87 8.11
C MET A 32 -1.96 9.43 8.57
N GLN A 33 -2.10 9.10 9.86
CA GLN A 33 -2.04 7.72 10.33
C GLN A 33 -3.13 6.85 9.69
N ALA A 34 -4.35 7.39 9.53
CA ALA A 34 -5.40 6.72 8.77
C ALA A 34 -5.03 6.56 7.28
N GLY A 35 -4.42 7.57 6.68
CA GLY A 35 -3.93 7.51 5.31
C GLY A 35 -2.88 6.41 5.10
N PHE A 36 -1.86 6.35 5.94
CA PHE A 36 -0.84 5.28 5.92
C PHE A 36 -1.46 3.90 6.13
N ALA A 37 -2.34 3.74 7.14
CA ALA A 37 -3.02 2.49 7.38
C ALA A 37 -3.79 2.00 6.13
N MET A 38 -4.47 2.91 5.39
CA MET A 38 -5.21 2.57 4.18
C MET A 38 -4.27 2.23 3.00
N VAL A 39 -3.20 2.98 2.78
CA VAL A 39 -2.20 2.69 1.74
C VAL A 39 -1.56 1.33 1.98
N GLU A 40 -1.04 1.11 3.19
CA GLU A 40 -0.35 -0.12 3.53
C GLU A 40 -1.29 -1.34 3.46
N THR A 41 -2.48 -1.24 4.02
CA THR A 41 -3.49 -2.30 3.97
C THR A 41 -3.88 -2.60 2.52
N GLY A 42 -4.13 -1.58 1.72
CA GLY A 42 -4.56 -1.75 0.34
C GLY A 42 -3.50 -2.39 -0.56
N PHE A 43 -2.21 -2.09 -0.33
CA PHE A 43 -1.09 -2.61 -1.13
C PHE A 43 -0.50 -3.92 -0.62
N THR A 44 -1.05 -4.49 0.43
CA THR A 44 -0.65 -5.78 1.00
C THR A 44 -1.78 -6.82 0.88
N ARG A 45 -1.48 -8.08 1.27
CA ARG A 45 -2.48 -9.17 1.18
C ARG A 45 -3.49 -9.09 2.34
N ALA A 46 -4.76 -9.38 2.06
CA ALA A 46 -5.89 -9.29 2.98
C ALA A 46 -5.69 -10.02 4.32
N LYS A 47 -4.92 -11.11 4.33
CA LYS A 47 -4.62 -11.92 5.51
C LYS A 47 -3.74 -11.22 6.57
N ASN A 48 -3.29 -9.99 6.28
CA ASN A 48 -2.46 -9.18 7.17
C ASN A 48 -3.08 -7.80 7.43
N ALA A 49 -4.31 -7.54 6.98
CA ALA A 49 -4.93 -6.22 7.02
C ALA A 49 -5.13 -5.73 8.46
N GLY A 50 -5.59 -6.58 9.37
CA GLY A 50 -5.75 -6.27 10.79
C GLY A 50 -4.41 -6.01 11.49
N ASN A 51 -3.38 -6.82 11.19
CA ASN A 51 -2.03 -6.61 11.71
C ASN A 51 -1.46 -5.25 11.28
N ILE A 52 -1.67 -4.85 10.02
CA ILE A 52 -1.19 -3.57 9.50
C ILE A 52 -1.91 -2.39 10.17
N ILE A 53 -3.23 -2.45 10.30
CA ILE A 53 -4.00 -1.40 11.00
C ILE A 53 -3.52 -1.27 12.44
N MET A 54 -3.31 -2.40 13.13
CA MET A 54 -2.83 -2.42 14.51
C MET A 54 -1.42 -1.82 14.64
N LYS A 55 -0.51 -2.08 13.68
CA LYS A 55 0.83 -1.48 13.66
C LYS A 55 0.76 0.03 13.51
N ASN A 56 0.00 0.54 12.53
CA ASN A 56 -0.14 1.97 12.31
C ASN A 56 -0.78 2.70 13.51
N LEU A 57 -1.73 2.06 14.22
CA LEU A 57 -2.27 2.62 15.45
C LEU A 57 -1.19 2.66 16.55
N MET A 58 -0.39 1.61 16.68
CA MET A 58 0.64 1.51 17.73
C MET A 58 1.80 2.46 17.52
N ASP A 59 2.15 2.84 16.30
CA ASP A 59 3.18 3.86 16.05
C ASP A 59 2.84 5.15 16.77
N PHE A 60 1.62 5.60 16.62
CA PHE A 60 1.17 6.82 17.30
C PHE A 60 1.04 6.62 18.82
N CYS A 61 0.41 5.51 19.25
CA CYS A 61 0.15 5.25 20.67
C CYS A 61 1.43 5.01 21.47
N ILE A 62 2.47 4.39 20.89
CA ILE A 62 3.76 4.16 21.55
C ILE A 62 4.64 5.41 21.42
N GLY A 63 4.68 6.02 20.24
CA GLY A 63 5.51 7.20 19.97
C GLY A 63 5.12 8.40 20.83
N THR A 64 3.83 8.67 20.99
CA THR A 64 3.33 9.81 21.76
C THR A 64 3.90 9.90 23.19
N PRO A 65 3.74 8.90 24.08
CA PRO A 65 4.27 8.99 25.43
C PRO A 65 5.81 9.00 25.46
N LEU A 66 6.48 8.29 24.57
CA LEU A 66 7.95 8.25 24.54
C LEU A 66 8.55 9.56 24.06
N PHE A 67 7.94 10.19 23.06
CA PHE A 67 8.35 11.50 22.59
C PHE A 67 8.11 12.56 23.65
N TRP A 68 6.97 12.50 24.34
CA TRP A 68 6.67 13.39 25.47
C TRP A 68 7.62 13.20 26.66
N LEU A 69 7.92 11.95 27.02
CA LEU A 69 8.79 11.65 28.17
C LEU A 69 10.24 12.02 27.91
N PHE A 70 10.76 11.74 26.71
CA PHE A 70 12.19 11.86 26.42
C PHE A 70 12.48 12.54 25.08
N GLY A 71 11.79 12.15 24.01
CA GLY A 71 12.13 12.53 22.63
C GLY A 71 12.09 14.04 22.42
N PHE A 72 11.10 14.75 22.94
CA PHE A 72 11.00 16.20 22.81
C PHE A 72 12.22 16.90 23.41
N GLY A 73 12.67 16.46 24.59
CA GLY A 73 13.87 17.03 25.23
C GLY A 73 15.14 16.79 24.46
N LEU A 74 15.29 15.60 23.86
CA LEU A 74 16.42 15.25 23.00
C LEU A 74 16.40 16.05 21.68
N MET A 75 15.21 16.44 21.19
CA MET A 75 15.04 17.20 19.95
C MET A 75 15.21 18.72 20.18
N PHE A 76 14.59 19.27 21.20
CA PHE A 76 14.50 20.73 21.42
C PHE A 76 15.26 21.25 22.63
N GLY A 77 15.99 20.41 23.35
CA GLY A 77 16.93 20.86 24.38
C GLY A 77 18.17 21.54 23.80
N ASP A 78 18.87 22.33 24.63
CA ASP A 78 20.10 23.00 24.22
C ASP A 78 21.21 21.98 23.89
N GLY A 79 21.97 22.23 22.86
CA GLY A 79 23.09 21.37 22.45
C GLY A 79 23.40 21.47 20.96
N LYS A 80 24.55 20.90 20.53
CA LYS A 80 24.92 20.88 19.09
C LYS A 80 24.53 19.58 18.40
N PHE A 81 24.68 18.46 19.07
CA PHE A 81 24.49 17.13 18.49
C PHE A 81 23.31 16.38 19.09
N ILE A 82 22.97 16.65 20.34
CA ILE A 82 21.86 16.05 21.08
C ILE A 82 21.33 17.12 22.02
N GLY A 83 20.02 17.30 22.04
CA GLY A 83 19.37 18.22 22.98
C GLY A 83 19.59 17.79 24.43
N ALA A 84 19.88 18.75 25.29
CA ALA A 84 20.03 18.51 26.73
C ALA A 84 18.68 18.15 27.34
N TYR A 85 18.55 16.95 27.85
CA TYR A 85 17.34 16.47 28.51
C TYR A 85 17.13 17.19 29.86
N LYS A 86 16.02 17.89 29.99
CA LYS A 86 15.65 18.67 31.19
C LYS A 86 14.42 18.07 31.95
N GLY A 87 13.98 16.88 31.59
CA GLY A 87 12.77 16.23 32.10
C GLY A 87 11.71 15.99 31.04
N ILE A 88 10.50 15.65 31.44
CA ILE A 88 9.35 15.48 30.55
C ILE A 88 9.03 16.79 29.84
N ALA A 89 8.43 16.70 28.65
CA ALA A 89 8.06 17.88 27.86
C ALA A 89 6.93 18.68 28.56
N ASP A 90 7.30 19.74 29.21
CA ASP A 90 6.43 20.66 29.89
C ASP A 90 6.89 22.12 29.70
N SER A 91 6.46 23.03 30.53
CA SER A 91 6.82 24.46 30.46
C SER A 91 8.32 24.77 30.54
N THR A 92 9.16 23.82 30.95
CA THR A 92 10.63 23.99 30.95
C THR A 92 11.21 24.11 29.52
N TYR A 93 10.46 23.66 28.54
CA TYR A 93 10.79 23.78 27.11
C TYR A 93 9.96 24.86 26.38
N ALA A 94 9.31 25.77 27.11
CA ALA A 94 8.43 26.79 26.50
C ALA A 94 9.14 27.65 25.45
N SER A 95 10.46 27.88 25.61
CA SER A 95 11.29 28.63 24.65
C SER A 95 11.51 27.91 23.30
N ALA A 96 11.18 26.62 23.20
CA ALA A 96 11.24 25.90 21.94
C ALA A 96 10.04 26.19 21.02
N ALA A 97 8.92 26.64 21.60
CA ALA A 97 7.74 26.99 20.82
C ALA A 97 7.97 28.30 20.04
N PRO A 98 7.48 28.38 18.78
CA PRO A 98 7.52 29.62 18.02
C PRO A 98 6.75 30.76 18.72
N ASP A 99 7.15 32.00 18.42
CA ASP A 99 6.51 33.18 18.97
C ASP A 99 5.00 33.18 18.73
N GLY A 100 4.24 33.48 19.78
CA GLY A 100 2.79 33.52 19.73
C GLY A 100 2.10 32.13 19.77
N VAL A 101 2.84 31.02 19.77
CA VAL A 101 2.27 29.65 19.83
C VAL A 101 2.44 29.07 21.25
N PRO A 102 1.35 28.62 21.91
CA PRO A 102 1.45 27.93 23.20
C PRO A 102 2.28 26.65 23.11
N PHE A 103 3.09 26.36 24.13
CA PHE A 103 3.96 25.19 24.18
C PHE A 103 3.23 23.87 23.85
N PHE A 104 2.07 23.62 24.47
CA PHE A 104 1.35 22.36 24.22
C PHE A 104 0.78 22.24 22.80
N ALA A 105 0.49 23.35 22.12
CA ALA A 105 0.12 23.33 20.71
C ALA A 105 1.33 22.94 19.83
N PHE A 106 2.50 23.46 20.16
CA PHE A 106 3.74 23.09 19.48
C PHE A 106 4.16 21.65 19.79
N LEU A 107 4.04 21.19 21.04
CA LEU A 107 4.35 19.82 21.45
C LEU A 107 3.54 18.79 20.66
N ILE A 108 2.21 18.93 20.59
CA ILE A 108 1.39 17.98 19.82
C ILE A 108 1.71 18.03 18.32
N PHE A 109 2.01 19.20 17.76
CA PHE A 109 2.42 19.35 16.39
C PHE A 109 3.73 18.60 16.10
N GLN A 110 4.73 18.69 16.96
CA GLN A 110 5.98 17.94 16.80
C GLN A 110 5.82 16.43 17.05
N THR A 111 4.91 16.05 17.95
CA THR A 111 4.61 14.65 18.23
C THR A 111 4.09 13.90 17.01
N VAL A 112 3.21 14.50 16.23
CA VAL A 112 2.64 13.85 15.02
C VAL A 112 3.67 13.70 13.90
N PHE A 113 4.69 14.54 13.81
CA PHE A 113 5.83 14.40 12.89
C PHE A 113 6.72 13.21 13.28
N CYS A 114 7.03 13.08 14.57
CA CYS A 114 7.77 11.93 15.11
C CYS A 114 7.08 10.60 14.77
N ALA A 115 5.77 10.53 15.00
CA ALA A 115 4.97 9.34 14.68
C ALA A 115 5.02 9.01 13.17
N THR A 116 4.98 10.03 12.32
CA THR A 116 5.06 9.84 10.86
C THR A 116 6.38 9.18 10.45
N ALA A 117 7.51 9.59 11.01
CA ALA A 117 8.82 8.99 10.72
C ALA A 117 8.86 7.49 11.08
N ALA A 118 8.25 7.09 12.21
CA ALA A 118 8.16 5.69 12.61
C ALA A 118 7.24 4.86 11.71
N THR A 119 6.09 5.43 11.31
CA THR A 119 5.09 4.76 10.46
C THR A 119 5.64 4.37 9.08
N ILE A 120 6.51 5.18 8.48
CA ILE A 120 7.11 4.90 7.17
C ILE A 120 7.79 3.52 7.13
N VAL A 121 8.39 3.09 8.22
CA VAL A 121 9.11 1.80 8.31
C VAL A 121 8.15 0.61 8.21
N SER A 122 6.92 0.75 8.67
CA SER A 122 5.89 -0.27 8.66
C SER A 122 5.68 -0.89 7.27
N GLY A 123 5.55 -0.04 6.26
CA GLY A 123 5.21 -0.46 4.90
C GLY A 123 6.23 -1.39 4.26
N ALA A 124 7.52 -1.06 4.36
CA ALA A 124 8.59 -1.86 3.78
C ALA A 124 8.78 -3.22 4.46
N MET A 125 8.40 -3.33 5.72
CA MET A 125 8.53 -4.54 6.54
C MET A 125 7.21 -5.32 6.69
N ALA A 126 6.15 -4.90 6.01
CA ALA A 126 4.82 -5.47 6.10
C ALA A 126 4.77 -6.97 5.74
N GLU A 127 3.77 -7.69 6.26
CA GLU A 127 3.41 -9.08 6.03
C GLU A 127 4.33 -10.15 6.66
N ARG A 128 5.51 -9.81 7.19
CA ARG A 128 6.48 -10.80 7.73
C ARG A 128 7.21 -10.38 9.00
N THR A 129 6.92 -9.21 9.56
CA THR A 129 7.53 -8.72 10.81
C THR A 129 6.67 -9.13 12.00
N LYS A 130 7.29 -9.68 13.06
CA LYS A 130 6.60 -9.93 14.34
C LYS A 130 6.07 -8.63 14.93
N PHE A 131 4.84 -8.65 15.45
CA PHE A 131 4.19 -7.47 16.00
C PHE A 131 4.95 -6.87 17.20
N ILE A 132 5.45 -7.71 18.11
CA ILE A 132 6.24 -7.24 19.26
C ILE A 132 7.55 -6.56 18.82
N SER A 133 8.20 -7.08 17.78
CA SER A 133 9.42 -6.49 17.22
C SER A 133 9.15 -5.14 16.58
N TYR A 134 7.99 -5.01 15.94
CA TYR A 134 7.48 -3.75 15.43
C TYR A 134 7.34 -2.69 16.52
N CYS A 135 6.64 -3.03 17.61
CA CYS A 135 6.45 -2.12 18.75
C CYS A 135 7.78 -1.63 19.34
N ILE A 136 8.78 -2.51 19.43
CA ILE A 136 10.09 -2.16 20.01
C ILE A 136 10.87 -1.20 19.09
N TYR A 137 10.96 -1.48 17.78
CA TYR A 137 11.72 -0.56 16.93
C TYR A 137 11.01 0.79 16.71
N SER A 138 9.67 0.81 16.66
CA SER A 138 8.89 2.04 16.64
C SER A 138 9.14 2.89 17.89
N ALA A 139 9.18 2.24 19.06
CA ALA A 139 9.55 2.88 20.32
C ALA A 139 10.95 3.53 20.25
N ILE A 140 11.94 2.80 19.72
CA ILE A 140 13.33 3.30 19.62
C ILE A 140 13.46 4.44 18.61
N ILE A 141 12.74 4.38 17.50
CA ILE A 141 12.71 5.47 16.53
C ILE A 141 12.17 6.73 17.18
N SER A 142 11.02 6.64 17.85
CA SER A 142 10.35 7.78 18.48
C SER A 142 11.10 8.35 19.68
N LEU A 143 11.81 7.49 20.40
CA LEU A 143 12.56 7.87 21.60
C LEU A 143 13.93 8.48 21.29
N LEU A 144 14.65 7.92 20.30
CA LEU A 144 16.08 8.17 20.14
C LEU A 144 16.48 8.56 18.72
N VAL A 145 16.09 7.75 17.70
CA VAL A 145 16.66 7.89 16.34
C VAL A 145 16.19 9.18 15.70
N TYR A 146 14.89 9.39 15.63
CA TYR A 146 14.27 10.58 15.09
C TYR A 146 14.60 11.85 15.91
N PRO A 147 14.45 11.88 17.24
CA PRO A 147 14.72 13.11 17.99
C PRO A 147 16.13 13.65 17.85
N ILE A 148 17.13 12.77 17.77
CA ILE A 148 18.54 13.20 17.68
C ILE A 148 18.83 13.80 16.30
N GLU A 149 18.42 13.15 15.20
CA GLU A 149 18.70 13.71 13.88
C GLU A 149 17.83 14.94 13.57
N ALA A 150 16.59 14.95 14.05
CA ALA A 150 15.73 16.13 13.94
C ALA A 150 16.24 17.31 14.79
N HIS A 151 16.93 17.05 15.91
CA HIS A 151 17.65 18.09 16.65
C HIS A 151 18.69 18.79 15.78
N TRP A 152 19.44 18.04 14.97
CA TRP A 152 20.45 18.63 14.07
C TRP A 152 19.84 19.62 13.08
N ILE A 153 18.60 19.39 12.66
CA ILE A 153 17.92 20.12 11.58
C ILE A 153 16.96 21.19 12.13
N CYS A 154 16.04 20.79 13.01
CA CYS A 154 14.92 21.62 13.49
C CYS A 154 15.08 22.05 14.93
N GLY A 155 15.92 21.36 15.73
CA GLY A 155 16.09 21.62 17.16
C GLY A 155 17.21 22.62 17.51
N GLY A 156 17.77 23.32 16.51
CA GLY A 156 18.88 24.26 16.72
C GLY A 156 20.26 23.60 16.84
N GLY A 157 20.41 22.38 16.28
CA GLY A 157 21.67 21.67 16.27
C GLY A 157 22.63 22.10 15.14
N TRP A 158 23.71 21.35 14.97
CA TRP A 158 24.86 21.73 14.14
C TRP A 158 24.55 21.90 12.65
N LEU A 159 23.57 21.19 12.09
CA LEU A 159 23.15 21.37 10.70
C LEU A 159 22.40 22.67 10.49
N ALA A 160 21.52 23.04 11.44
CA ALA A 160 20.85 24.33 11.44
C ALA A 160 21.86 25.48 11.53
N ASP A 161 22.90 25.36 12.39
CA ASP A 161 24.01 26.34 12.49
C ASP A 161 24.76 26.51 11.16
N LEU A 162 24.83 25.49 10.31
CA LEU A 162 25.47 25.55 8.99
C LEU A 162 24.55 26.14 7.90
N GLY A 163 23.26 26.34 8.20
CA GLY A 163 22.28 26.81 7.21
C GLY A 163 21.61 25.66 6.41
N PHE A 164 21.64 24.44 6.92
CA PHE A 164 20.86 23.34 6.34
C PHE A 164 19.36 23.67 6.41
N HIS A 165 18.65 23.48 5.31
CA HIS A 165 17.23 23.78 5.21
C HIS A 165 16.40 22.55 4.90
N ASP A 166 15.43 22.28 5.74
CA ASP A 166 14.39 21.26 5.56
C ASP A 166 13.09 21.80 6.16
N PHE A 167 12.26 22.45 5.33
CA PHE A 167 11.12 23.23 5.82
C PHE A 167 10.12 22.41 6.63
N ALA A 168 9.74 21.23 6.12
CA ALA A 168 8.73 20.42 6.77
C ALA A 168 9.13 18.93 6.91
N GLY A 169 10.31 18.48 6.43
CA GLY A 169 10.82 17.15 6.75
C GLY A 169 11.02 16.18 5.59
N SER A 170 11.41 16.64 4.38
CA SER A 170 11.88 15.68 3.36
C SER A 170 13.04 14.84 3.89
N THR A 171 13.94 15.46 4.69
CA THR A 171 15.11 14.83 5.29
C THR A 171 14.74 14.15 6.60
N CYS A 172 14.36 14.95 7.60
CA CYS A 172 14.20 14.45 8.97
C CYS A 172 13.04 13.46 9.14
N VAL A 173 11.97 13.56 8.37
CA VAL A 173 10.85 12.63 8.47
C VAL A 173 10.93 11.55 7.40
N HIS A 174 10.93 11.97 6.13
CA HIS A 174 10.74 11.02 5.04
C HIS A 174 12.01 10.26 4.68
N MET A 175 13.12 10.93 4.49
CA MET A 175 14.39 10.26 4.19
C MET A 175 14.82 9.38 5.38
N ALA A 176 14.75 9.90 6.60
CA ALA A 176 15.12 9.15 7.81
C ALA A 176 14.24 7.89 7.97
N GLY A 177 12.91 8.03 7.92
CA GLY A 177 11.99 6.88 7.93
C GLY A 177 12.23 5.91 6.79
N GLY A 178 12.49 6.43 5.58
CA GLY A 178 12.76 5.63 4.38
C GLY A 178 14.08 4.86 4.43
N VAL A 179 15.15 5.43 5.01
CA VAL A 179 16.43 4.75 5.25
C VAL A 179 16.26 3.64 6.29
N ALA A 180 15.54 3.92 7.38
CA ALA A 180 15.21 2.91 8.38
C ALA A 180 14.39 1.75 7.77
N ALA A 181 13.44 2.05 6.92
CA ALA A 181 12.63 1.09 6.16
C ALA A 181 13.49 0.22 5.24
N PHE A 182 14.42 0.81 4.51
CA PHE A 182 15.35 0.12 3.62
C PHE A 182 16.26 -0.85 4.38
N VAL A 183 16.88 -0.39 5.46
CA VAL A 183 17.73 -1.22 6.33
C VAL A 183 16.91 -2.35 6.94
N GLY A 184 15.72 -2.06 7.45
CA GLY A 184 14.82 -3.04 8.03
C GLY A 184 14.41 -4.12 7.02
N ALA A 185 13.97 -3.74 5.82
CA ALA A 185 13.58 -4.67 4.77
C ALA A 185 14.75 -5.56 4.32
N ALA A 186 15.97 -5.00 4.21
CA ALA A 186 17.18 -5.74 3.87
C ALA A 186 17.54 -6.80 4.92
N ILE A 187 17.49 -6.46 6.21
CA ILE A 187 17.80 -7.38 7.33
C ILE A 187 16.73 -8.44 7.52
N LEU A 188 15.46 -8.08 7.33
CA LEU A 188 14.30 -8.95 7.47
C LEU A 188 14.23 -10.01 6.35
N GLY A 189 14.63 -9.63 5.14
CA GLY A 189 14.56 -10.46 3.95
C GLY A 189 13.20 -10.41 3.25
N PRO A 190 13.09 -11.00 2.02
CA PRO A 190 11.90 -10.92 1.20
C PRO A 190 10.76 -11.82 1.73
N ARG A 191 9.52 -11.49 1.35
CA ARG A 191 8.35 -12.34 1.57
C ARG A 191 8.50 -13.67 0.85
N ILE A 192 7.91 -14.72 1.40
CA ILE A 192 7.88 -16.05 0.80
C ILE A 192 7.27 -15.96 -0.61
N GLY A 193 7.99 -16.50 -1.59
CA GLY A 193 7.58 -16.50 -3.00
C GLY A 193 7.83 -15.21 -3.77
N LYS A 194 8.46 -14.19 -3.16
CA LYS A 194 8.78 -12.91 -3.84
C LYS A 194 9.78 -13.08 -4.98
N TYR A 195 10.74 -13.95 -4.83
CA TYR A 195 11.73 -14.24 -5.89
C TYR A 195 11.68 -15.72 -6.27
N ASP A 196 11.87 -16.01 -7.56
CA ASP A 196 12.00 -17.37 -8.06
C ASP A 196 13.41 -17.95 -7.78
N LYS A 197 13.62 -19.20 -8.19
CA LYS A 197 14.92 -19.89 -7.99
C LYS A 197 16.09 -19.21 -8.73
N ASN A 198 15.80 -18.38 -9.73
CA ASN A 198 16.80 -17.62 -10.50
C ASN A 198 16.95 -16.19 -9.97
N GLY A 199 16.28 -15.83 -8.88
CA GLY A 199 16.28 -14.50 -8.29
C GLY A 199 15.44 -13.48 -9.08
N LYS A 200 14.55 -13.91 -9.97
CA LYS A 200 13.63 -13.00 -10.67
C LYS A 200 12.47 -12.63 -9.74
N ALA A 201 12.19 -11.32 -9.65
CA ALA A 201 11.10 -10.81 -8.85
C ALA A 201 9.73 -11.26 -9.41
N LYS A 202 8.86 -11.71 -8.51
CA LYS A 202 7.45 -12.00 -8.77
C LYS A 202 6.59 -10.92 -8.16
N ALA A 203 5.52 -10.54 -8.86
CA ALA A 203 4.54 -9.62 -8.31
C ALA A 203 3.74 -10.29 -7.17
N ILE A 204 3.60 -9.59 -6.06
CA ILE A 204 2.66 -9.92 -4.98
C ILE A 204 1.70 -8.74 -4.87
N PRO A 205 0.59 -8.72 -5.62
CA PRO A 205 -0.35 -7.61 -5.63
C PRO A 205 -1.01 -7.38 -4.28
N GLY A 206 -1.32 -6.12 -3.99
CA GLY A 206 -2.20 -5.75 -2.89
C GLY A 206 -3.63 -6.23 -3.12
N HIS A 207 -4.37 -6.43 -2.05
CA HIS A 207 -5.72 -6.96 -2.14
C HIS A 207 -6.79 -5.90 -2.49
N SER A 208 -6.51 -4.60 -2.29
CA SER A 208 -7.46 -3.52 -2.53
C SER A 208 -6.79 -2.22 -2.95
N LEU A 209 -6.62 -2.03 -4.27
CA LEU A 209 -6.12 -0.77 -4.81
C LEU A 209 -7.04 0.41 -4.48
N THR A 210 -8.35 0.19 -4.33
CA THR A 210 -9.33 1.22 -3.94
C THR A 210 -9.02 1.75 -2.54
N LEU A 211 -8.70 0.87 -1.60
CA LEU A 211 -8.31 1.24 -0.24
C LEU A 211 -6.97 2.02 -0.25
N GLY A 212 -6.00 1.52 -1.04
CA GLY A 212 -4.73 2.23 -1.26
C GLY A 212 -4.92 3.63 -1.84
N ALA A 213 -5.82 3.77 -2.82
CA ALA A 213 -6.16 5.07 -3.40
C ALA A 213 -6.78 6.02 -2.38
N LEU A 214 -7.73 5.54 -1.56
CA LEU A 214 -8.32 6.34 -0.47
C LEU A 214 -7.25 6.84 0.47
N GLY A 215 -6.29 5.98 0.86
CA GLY A 215 -5.15 6.36 1.68
C GLY A 215 -4.29 7.45 1.05
N CYS A 216 -4.00 7.37 -0.25
CA CYS A 216 -3.26 8.40 -0.97
C CYS A 216 -3.99 9.76 -0.97
N PHE A 217 -5.32 9.78 -1.16
CA PHE A 217 -6.10 11.02 -1.09
C PHE A 217 -6.11 11.62 0.31
N ILE A 218 -6.25 10.79 1.35
CA ILE A 218 -6.18 11.24 2.75
C ILE A 218 -4.79 11.85 3.02
N LEU A 219 -3.70 11.18 2.63
CA LEU A 219 -2.34 11.68 2.81
C LEU A 219 -2.13 12.99 2.06
N TRP A 220 -2.58 13.12 0.83
CA TRP A 220 -2.46 14.37 0.06
C TRP A 220 -3.21 15.51 0.73
N PHE A 221 -4.46 15.29 1.14
CA PHE A 221 -5.24 16.28 1.86
C PHE A 221 -4.55 16.72 3.16
N CYS A 222 -4.06 15.77 3.94
CA CYS A 222 -3.37 16.04 5.20
C CYS A 222 -2.01 16.75 5.00
N TRP A 223 -1.41 16.61 3.82
CA TRP A 223 -0.13 17.25 3.50
C TRP A 223 -0.22 18.77 3.42
N PHE A 224 -1.40 19.31 3.18
CA PHE A 224 -1.64 20.75 3.34
C PHE A 224 -1.45 21.21 4.79
N GLY A 225 -1.78 20.37 5.76
CA GLY A 225 -1.45 20.61 7.17
C GLY A 225 0.03 20.35 7.47
N PHE A 226 0.59 19.28 6.91
CA PHE A 226 1.99 18.89 7.10
C PHE A 226 2.94 20.01 6.66
N ASN A 227 2.84 20.47 5.41
CA ASN A 227 3.68 21.54 4.87
C ASN A 227 3.15 22.92 5.26
N GLY A 228 1.85 23.17 5.12
CA GLY A 228 1.27 24.50 5.36
C GLY A 228 1.43 24.98 6.78
N ALA A 229 1.07 24.12 7.76
CA ALA A 229 1.17 24.50 9.16
C ALA A 229 2.62 24.55 9.69
N SER A 230 3.62 24.08 8.92
CA SER A 230 5.04 24.26 9.24
C SER A 230 5.49 25.71 9.17
N THR A 231 4.69 26.62 8.60
CA THR A 231 4.89 28.07 8.79
C THR A 231 4.75 28.49 10.25
N THR A 232 4.08 27.70 11.08
CA THR A 232 3.76 27.93 12.50
C THR A 232 3.08 29.27 12.82
N SER A 233 2.83 30.10 11.80
CA SER A 233 2.18 31.40 11.88
C SER A 233 1.26 31.65 10.68
N MET A 234 0.20 32.44 10.91
CA MET A 234 -0.67 33.03 9.89
C MET A 234 -0.79 34.53 10.10
N GLU A 235 0.36 35.17 10.41
CA GLU A 235 0.49 36.61 10.58
C GLU A 235 1.64 37.16 9.73
N GLY A 236 1.53 38.44 9.33
CA GLY A 236 2.58 39.10 8.55
C GLY A 236 2.97 38.34 7.27
N ASP A 237 4.27 38.15 7.08
CA ASP A 237 4.83 37.48 5.88
C ASP A 237 4.51 35.98 5.83
N ALA A 238 4.09 35.36 6.93
CA ALA A 238 3.69 33.96 6.93
C ALA A 238 2.38 33.72 6.13
N ILE A 239 1.52 34.73 5.98
CA ILE A 239 0.27 34.63 5.24
C ILE A 239 0.52 34.30 3.75
N PRO A 240 1.26 35.12 2.98
CA PRO A 240 1.59 34.81 1.59
C PRO A 240 2.46 33.55 1.46
N LEU A 241 3.32 33.29 2.44
CA LEU A 241 4.19 32.09 2.46
C LEU A 241 3.34 30.81 2.57
N ALA A 242 2.35 30.75 3.46
CA ALA A 242 1.45 29.62 3.56
C ALA A 242 0.72 29.35 2.23
N GLY A 243 0.24 30.39 1.55
CA GLY A 243 -0.36 30.26 0.21
C GLY A 243 0.63 29.70 -0.83
N LYS A 244 1.88 30.16 -0.84
CA LYS A 244 2.95 29.64 -1.69
C LYS A 244 3.18 28.15 -1.42
N VAL A 245 3.30 27.76 -0.16
CA VAL A 245 3.53 26.36 0.29
C VAL A 245 2.40 25.44 -0.17
N PHE A 246 1.13 25.86 -0.08
CA PHE A 246 0.00 25.09 -0.59
C PHE A 246 0.09 24.86 -2.10
N VAL A 247 0.43 25.90 -2.86
CA VAL A 247 0.54 25.81 -4.33
C VAL A 247 1.70 24.92 -4.74
N THR A 248 2.88 25.09 -4.19
CA THR A 248 4.07 24.30 -4.52
C THR A 248 3.89 22.82 -4.14
N THR A 249 3.30 22.57 -2.97
CA THR A 249 2.97 21.22 -2.50
C THR A 249 2.01 20.51 -3.45
N ASN A 250 0.88 21.15 -3.78
CA ASN A 250 -0.12 20.57 -4.67
C ASN A 250 0.41 20.35 -6.08
N LEU A 251 1.18 21.31 -6.60
CA LEU A 251 1.69 21.26 -7.97
C LEU A 251 2.73 20.13 -8.15
N ALA A 252 3.66 19.98 -7.21
CA ALA A 252 4.65 18.91 -7.28
C ALA A 252 3.98 17.51 -7.24
N ALA A 253 2.99 17.31 -6.38
CA ALA A 253 2.24 16.07 -6.30
C ALA A 253 1.48 15.75 -7.61
N ALA A 254 0.75 16.73 -8.13
CA ALA A 254 -0.03 16.58 -9.36
C ALA A 254 0.86 16.26 -10.57
N VAL A 255 1.97 17.00 -10.72
CA VAL A 255 2.92 16.82 -11.81
C VAL A 255 3.65 15.47 -11.70
N ALA A 256 4.06 15.04 -10.50
CA ALA A 256 4.67 13.73 -10.29
C ALA A 256 3.71 12.60 -10.71
N THR A 257 2.44 12.71 -10.32
CA THR A 257 1.38 11.74 -10.67
C THR A 257 1.20 11.62 -12.19
N ILE A 258 1.06 12.76 -12.89
CA ILE A 258 0.92 12.78 -14.35
C ILE A 258 2.16 12.22 -15.03
N THR A 259 3.34 12.60 -14.56
CA THR A 259 4.63 12.14 -15.12
C THR A 259 4.75 10.62 -15.00
N THR A 260 4.43 10.06 -13.86
CA THR A 260 4.47 8.60 -13.65
C THR A 260 3.44 7.89 -14.50
N MET A 261 2.22 8.41 -14.60
CA MET A 261 1.19 7.84 -15.46
C MET A 261 1.70 7.75 -16.91
N ILE A 262 2.24 8.84 -17.46
CA ILE A 262 2.79 8.88 -18.82
C ILE A 262 3.99 7.95 -18.96
N PHE A 263 4.93 8.00 -18.01
CA PHE A 263 6.14 7.19 -18.02
C PHE A 263 5.85 5.68 -18.01
N THR A 264 4.95 5.24 -17.13
CA THR A 264 4.52 3.84 -17.05
C THR A 264 3.71 3.42 -18.27
N TRP A 265 2.89 4.32 -18.82
CA TRP A 265 2.15 4.06 -20.07
C TRP A 265 3.08 3.79 -21.26
N ILE A 266 4.13 4.61 -21.38
CA ILE A 266 5.15 4.40 -22.44
C ILE A 266 5.91 3.09 -22.20
N LYS A 267 6.35 2.85 -20.96
CA LYS A 267 7.20 1.72 -20.58
C LYS A 267 6.47 0.38 -20.62
N TYR A 268 5.26 0.30 -20.04
CA TYR A 268 4.48 -0.94 -19.89
C TYR A 268 3.33 -1.06 -20.87
N LYS A 269 3.13 -0.08 -21.76
CA LYS A 269 2.01 0.03 -22.71
C LYS A 269 0.62 0.22 -22.06
N LYS A 270 0.58 0.32 -20.74
CA LYS A 270 -0.60 0.65 -19.91
C LYS A 270 -0.14 1.45 -18.70
N PRO A 271 -0.92 2.42 -18.21
CA PRO A 271 -0.58 3.14 -16.99
C PRO A 271 -0.68 2.19 -15.79
N ASP A 272 0.32 2.20 -14.91
CA ASP A 272 0.32 1.43 -13.66
C ASP A 272 -0.36 2.24 -12.56
N VAL A 273 -1.48 1.74 -12.05
CA VAL A 273 -2.28 2.43 -11.03
C VAL A 273 -1.51 2.55 -9.72
N SER A 274 -0.83 1.49 -9.27
CA SER A 274 -0.13 1.49 -7.98
C SER A 274 1.08 2.41 -7.98
N MET A 275 1.84 2.45 -9.09
CA MET A 275 2.95 3.39 -9.26
C MET A 275 2.45 4.82 -9.35
N THR A 276 1.34 5.08 -10.05
CA THR A 276 0.73 6.40 -10.17
C THR A 276 0.23 6.93 -8.82
N LEU A 277 -0.34 6.08 -7.97
CA LEU A 277 -0.70 6.41 -6.60
C LEU A 277 0.53 6.73 -5.75
N ASN A 278 1.58 5.90 -5.80
CA ASN A 278 2.83 6.16 -5.10
C ASN A 278 3.52 7.45 -5.57
N ALA A 279 3.34 7.82 -6.83
CA ALA A 279 3.93 9.05 -7.37
C ALA A 279 3.32 10.33 -6.77
N SER A 280 2.03 10.31 -6.42
CA SER A 280 1.44 11.44 -5.70
C SER A 280 2.15 11.69 -4.37
N LEU A 281 2.42 10.61 -3.63
CA LEU A 281 3.17 10.67 -2.38
C LEU A 281 4.64 11.04 -2.60
N ALA A 282 5.28 10.51 -3.65
CA ALA A 282 6.66 10.84 -4.00
C ALA A 282 6.84 12.33 -4.32
N GLY A 283 5.91 12.93 -5.05
CA GLY A 283 5.88 14.37 -5.31
C GLY A 283 5.70 15.20 -4.04
N LEU A 284 4.81 14.76 -3.13
CA LEU A 284 4.61 15.37 -1.82
C LEU A 284 5.87 15.31 -0.97
N VAL A 285 6.52 14.17 -0.89
CA VAL A 285 7.80 13.98 -0.17
C VAL A 285 8.90 14.87 -0.73
N ALA A 286 9.05 14.88 -2.05
CA ALA A 286 10.11 15.65 -2.72
C ALA A 286 9.97 17.16 -2.54
N ILE A 287 8.75 17.67 -2.38
CA ILE A 287 8.52 19.11 -2.22
C ILE A 287 8.57 19.56 -0.75
N THR A 288 8.53 18.63 0.20
CA THR A 288 8.36 18.94 1.62
C THR A 288 9.51 19.78 2.21
N ALA A 289 10.76 19.56 1.79
CA ALA A 289 11.88 20.42 2.21
C ALA A 289 11.90 21.78 1.50
N PRO A 290 11.69 21.89 0.15
CA PRO A 290 11.84 23.14 -0.56
C PRO A 290 10.52 23.92 -0.75
N CYS A 291 9.38 23.50 -0.22
CA CYS A 291 8.06 24.05 -0.59
C CYS A 291 7.90 25.56 -0.31
N ASP A 292 8.62 26.09 0.68
CA ASP A 292 8.64 27.50 1.05
C ASP A 292 9.60 28.34 0.21
N THR A 293 10.66 27.72 -0.31
CA THR A 293 11.82 28.39 -0.92
C THR A 293 11.97 28.14 -2.42
N VAL A 294 10.95 27.59 -3.10
CA VAL A 294 11.00 27.40 -4.57
C VAL A 294 9.81 28.05 -5.27
N SER A 295 10.03 28.38 -6.57
CA SER A 295 8.96 28.87 -7.43
C SER A 295 7.99 27.74 -7.82
N PRO A 296 6.74 28.05 -8.27
CA PRO A 296 5.85 27.03 -8.83
C PRO A 296 6.46 26.28 -10.02
N VAL A 297 7.27 26.93 -10.86
CA VAL A 297 7.97 26.28 -11.97
C VAL A 297 8.98 25.25 -11.45
N SER A 298 9.77 25.63 -10.45
CA SER A 298 10.72 24.70 -9.80
C SER A 298 9.99 23.55 -9.13
N ALA A 299 8.85 23.80 -8.48
CA ALA A 299 8.01 22.75 -7.88
C ALA A 299 7.51 21.74 -8.93
N ALA A 300 7.12 22.21 -10.12
CA ALA A 300 6.74 21.33 -11.22
C ALA A 300 7.92 20.47 -11.70
N ILE A 301 9.11 21.04 -11.84
CA ILE A 301 10.34 20.31 -12.20
C ILE A 301 10.68 19.25 -11.15
N ILE A 302 10.59 19.61 -9.86
CA ILE A 302 10.79 18.68 -8.74
C ILE A 302 9.81 17.51 -8.85
N GLY A 303 8.54 17.78 -9.17
CA GLY A 303 7.51 16.76 -9.39
C GLY A 303 7.82 15.86 -10.59
N ILE A 304 8.30 16.40 -11.71
CA ILE A 304 8.69 15.58 -12.87
C ILE A 304 9.76 14.55 -12.47
N VAL A 305 10.81 15.01 -11.81
CA VAL A 305 11.90 14.14 -11.38
C VAL A 305 11.40 13.10 -10.37
N ALA A 306 10.60 13.52 -9.40
CA ALA A 306 10.03 12.62 -8.40
C ALA A 306 9.17 11.50 -9.04
N GLY A 307 8.37 11.84 -10.05
CA GLY A 307 7.54 10.88 -10.76
C GLY A 307 8.32 9.83 -11.55
N ILE A 308 9.47 10.18 -12.11
CA ILE A 308 10.38 9.22 -12.77
C ILE A 308 11.14 8.42 -11.71
N LEU A 309 11.68 9.10 -10.71
CA LEU A 309 12.53 8.53 -9.67
C LEU A 309 11.82 7.44 -8.87
N VAL A 310 10.54 7.61 -8.55
CA VAL A 310 9.79 6.60 -7.80
C VAL A 310 9.66 5.30 -8.58
N VAL A 311 9.41 5.35 -9.89
CA VAL A 311 9.29 4.13 -10.73
C VAL A 311 10.63 3.42 -10.86
N VAL A 312 11.67 4.17 -11.26
CA VAL A 312 13.01 3.62 -11.44
C VAL A 312 13.58 3.10 -10.11
N GLY A 313 13.35 3.84 -9.03
CA GLY A 313 13.81 3.49 -7.70
C GLY A 313 13.15 2.23 -7.13
N VAL A 314 11.83 2.11 -7.24
CA VAL A 314 11.11 0.89 -6.79
C VAL A 314 11.58 -0.32 -7.59
N GLU A 315 11.72 -0.21 -8.92
CA GLU A 315 12.23 -1.31 -9.72
C GLU A 315 13.68 -1.67 -9.41
N PHE A 316 14.54 -0.67 -9.20
CA PHE A 316 15.93 -0.89 -8.85
C PHE A 316 16.07 -1.62 -7.50
N ILE A 317 15.33 -1.17 -6.49
CA ILE A 317 15.34 -1.79 -5.15
C ILE A 317 14.81 -3.22 -5.23
N ASP A 318 13.70 -3.46 -5.92
CA ASP A 318 13.09 -4.77 -6.02
C ASP A 318 13.86 -5.73 -6.94
N GLN A 319 14.22 -5.30 -8.15
CA GLN A 319 14.74 -6.19 -9.18
C GLN A 319 16.27 -6.33 -9.14
N VAL A 320 17.00 -5.27 -8.74
CA VAL A 320 18.47 -5.28 -8.71
C VAL A 320 19.00 -5.57 -7.32
N LEU A 321 18.57 -4.80 -6.31
CA LEU A 321 19.02 -5.00 -4.93
C LEU A 321 18.37 -6.21 -4.24
N LYS A 322 17.27 -6.72 -4.79
CA LYS A 322 16.51 -7.85 -4.22
C LYS A 322 15.98 -7.57 -2.80
N ILE A 323 15.61 -6.33 -2.55
CA ILE A 323 14.99 -5.91 -1.29
C ILE A 323 13.49 -5.78 -1.53
N ASP A 324 12.70 -6.61 -0.83
CA ASP A 324 11.24 -6.64 -0.95
C ASP A 324 10.60 -5.55 -0.12
N ASP A 325 10.05 -4.55 -0.79
CA ASP A 325 9.28 -3.45 -0.22
C ASP A 325 7.82 -3.54 -0.70
N PRO A 326 6.92 -4.08 0.13
CA PRO A 326 5.53 -4.34 -0.26
C PRO A 326 4.75 -3.12 -0.75
N VAL A 327 4.97 -1.96 -0.15
CA VAL A 327 4.20 -0.74 -0.46
C VAL A 327 4.98 0.29 -1.29
N GLY A 328 6.29 0.12 -1.45
CA GLY A 328 7.15 1.06 -2.17
C GLY A 328 7.64 2.23 -1.29
N ALA A 329 7.65 2.05 0.03
CA ALA A 329 8.06 3.08 0.99
C ALA A 329 9.49 3.61 0.74
N CYS A 330 10.43 2.72 0.42
CA CYS A 330 11.81 3.12 0.12
C CYS A 330 11.89 4.02 -1.13
N GLY A 331 11.15 3.68 -2.19
CA GLY A 331 11.07 4.50 -3.40
C GLY A 331 10.41 5.86 -3.16
N VAL A 332 9.32 5.86 -2.40
CA VAL A 332 8.56 7.07 -2.08
C VAL A 332 9.32 7.96 -1.09
N HIS A 333 9.72 7.43 0.07
CA HIS A 333 10.21 8.25 1.17
C HIS A 333 11.73 8.41 1.17
N MET A 334 12.51 7.33 0.98
CA MET A 334 13.97 7.42 0.98
C MET A 334 14.48 8.21 -0.22
N LEU A 335 14.17 7.73 -1.44
CA LEU A 335 14.75 8.33 -2.65
C LEU A 335 14.18 9.71 -2.93
N ASN A 336 12.89 9.93 -2.74
CA ASN A 336 12.30 11.25 -2.95
C ASN A 336 12.53 12.20 -1.79
N GLY A 337 12.79 11.72 -0.57
CA GLY A 337 13.31 12.54 0.51
C GLY A 337 14.72 13.07 0.21
N MET A 338 15.62 12.20 -0.29
CA MET A 338 16.94 12.61 -0.79
C MET A 338 16.82 13.65 -1.91
N TRP A 339 15.92 13.41 -2.87
CA TRP A 339 15.68 14.35 -3.96
C TRP A 339 15.17 15.70 -3.47
N GLY A 340 14.22 15.73 -2.52
CA GLY A 340 13.71 16.97 -1.92
C GLY A 340 14.81 17.76 -1.21
N THR A 341 15.68 17.08 -0.46
CA THR A 341 16.86 17.68 0.18
C THR A 341 17.81 18.32 -0.83
N ILE A 342 18.11 17.59 -1.91
CA ILE A 342 18.96 18.11 -3.01
C ILE A 342 18.28 19.28 -3.71
N ALA A 343 16.97 19.23 -3.89
CA ALA A 343 16.19 20.26 -4.60
C ALA A 343 16.23 21.62 -3.90
N VAL A 344 16.35 21.69 -2.58
CA VAL A 344 16.64 22.93 -1.85
C VAL A 344 17.92 23.55 -2.37
N GLY A 345 19.02 22.81 -2.40
CA GLY A 345 20.33 23.29 -2.85
C GLY A 345 20.37 23.69 -4.33
N LEU A 346 19.45 23.14 -5.15
CA LEU A 346 19.38 23.45 -6.57
C LEU A 346 18.46 24.66 -6.87
N PHE A 347 17.28 24.74 -6.25
CA PHE A 347 16.18 25.61 -6.69
C PHE A 347 15.76 26.68 -5.68
N SER A 348 16.38 26.78 -4.50
CA SER A 348 16.04 27.83 -3.52
C SER A 348 16.09 29.23 -4.17
N ASP A 349 15.02 30.02 -3.97
CA ASP A 349 14.91 31.41 -4.41
C ASP A 349 15.59 32.41 -3.45
N GLY A 350 16.08 31.94 -2.32
CA GLY A 350 16.71 32.70 -1.25
C GLY A 350 15.82 32.98 -0.04
N THR A 351 14.57 32.53 -0.04
CA THR A 351 13.66 32.67 1.12
C THR A 351 14.23 32.00 2.37
N CYS A 352 14.97 30.89 2.22
CA CYS A 352 15.67 30.22 3.33
C CYS A 352 17.03 30.86 3.71
N GLY A 353 17.34 32.05 3.25
CA GLY A 353 18.58 32.75 3.52
C GLY A 353 19.62 32.69 2.41
N GLU A 354 19.65 31.63 1.60
CA GLU A 354 20.58 31.44 0.50
C GLU A 354 19.92 30.93 -0.78
N LYS A 355 20.38 31.40 -1.94
CA LYS A 355 19.92 30.95 -3.25
C LYS A 355 20.56 29.63 -3.64
N GLY A 356 19.82 28.80 -4.35
CA GLY A 356 20.27 27.53 -4.91
C GLY A 356 21.16 27.71 -6.15
N LEU A 357 21.75 26.62 -6.60
CA LEU A 357 22.68 26.58 -7.74
C LEU A 357 22.04 27.15 -9.02
N PHE A 358 20.83 26.79 -9.35
CA PHE A 358 20.14 27.22 -10.57
C PHE A 358 19.47 28.60 -10.47
N THR A 359 19.45 29.18 -9.27
CA THR A 359 18.88 30.51 -9.01
C THR A 359 19.97 31.56 -8.77
N GLY A 360 21.23 31.20 -8.98
CA GLY A 360 22.39 32.12 -8.96
C GLY A 360 23.12 32.19 -7.61
N GLY A 361 22.87 31.25 -6.66
CA GLY A 361 23.56 31.22 -5.36
C GLY A 361 24.86 30.41 -5.33
N GLY A 362 25.21 29.73 -6.43
CA GLY A 362 26.39 28.87 -6.46
C GLY A 362 26.13 27.50 -5.77
N ALA A 363 27.22 26.77 -5.46
CA ALA A 363 27.16 25.41 -4.97
C ALA A 363 27.20 25.28 -3.43
N HIS A 364 27.26 26.39 -2.69
CA HIS A 364 27.45 26.35 -1.24
C HIS A 364 26.27 25.71 -0.52
N LEU A 365 25.05 26.21 -0.76
CA LEU A 365 23.82 25.60 -0.18
C LEU A 365 23.67 24.13 -0.59
N LEU A 366 23.93 23.78 -1.85
CA LEU A 366 23.91 22.39 -2.29
C LEU A 366 24.90 21.52 -1.51
N GLY A 367 26.10 22.05 -1.23
CA GLY A 367 27.11 21.36 -0.42
C GLY A 367 26.65 21.11 1.00
N ILE A 368 25.97 22.07 1.63
CA ILE A 368 25.37 21.92 2.97
C ILE A 368 24.25 20.88 2.96
N GLN A 369 23.36 20.93 1.96
CA GLN A 369 22.27 19.96 1.80
C GLN A 369 22.80 18.52 1.61
N LEU A 370 23.85 18.34 0.81
CA LEU A 370 24.50 17.04 0.63
C LEU A 370 25.17 16.55 1.92
N LEU A 371 25.85 17.43 2.66
CA LEU A 371 26.46 17.09 3.95
C LEU A 371 25.40 16.61 4.96
N GLY A 372 24.31 17.37 5.11
CA GLY A 372 23.22 16.99 6.01
C GLY A 372 22.56 15.68 5.61
N MET A 373 22.26 15.52 4.31
CA MET A 373 21.71 14.30 3.74
C MET A 373 22.57 13.06 4.09
N VAL A 374 23.87 13.12 3.83
CA VAL A 374 24.79 11.99 4.12
C VAL A 374 24.88 11.72 5.62
N SER A 375 24.91 12.77 6.44
CA SER A 375 24.99 12.66 7.90
C SER A 375 23.76 11.97 8.49
N VAL A 376 22.55 12.34 8.05
CA VAL A 376 21.29 11.70 8.49
C VAL A 376 21.22 10.25 7.99
N ILE A 377 21.58 9.99 6.73
CA ILE A 377 21.64 8.62 6.20
C ILE A 377 22.58 7.77 7.06
N ALA A 378 23.79 8.25 7.35
CA ALA A 378 24.76 7.51 8.15
C ALA A 378 24.23 7.23 9.57
N TRP A 379 23.67 8.24 10.24
CA TRP A 379 23.07 8.09 11.57
C TRP A 379 21.98 7.05 11.59
N VAL A 380 20.99 7.19 10.72
CA VAL A 380 19.82 6.27 10.69
C VAL A 380 20.24 4.88 10.26
N ALA A 381 21.07 4.73 9.25
CA ALA A 381 21.52 3.42 8.77
C ALA A 381 22.31 2.66 9.85
N ILE A 382 23.24 3.33 10.56
CA ILE A 382 24.04 2.70 11.62
C ILE A 382 23.15 2.34 12.81
N THR A 383 22.38 3.28 13.33
CA THR A 383 21.56 3.06 14.53
C THR A 383 20.48 2.02 14.27
N MET A 384 19.76 2.08 13.16
CA MET A 384 18.74 1.10 12.83
C MET A 384 19.31 -0.28 12.48
N THR A 385 20.50 -0.36 11.89
CA THR A 385 21.18 -1.65 11.73
C THR A 385 21.44 -2.30 13.10
N ILE A 386 21.96 -1.56 14.06
CA ILE A 386 22.20 -2.05 15.41
C ILE A 386 20.89 -2.51 16.06
N VAL A 387 19.84 -1.68 15.99
CA VAL A 387 18.52 -1.97 16.57
C VAL A 387 17.92 -3.25 15.97
N PHE A 388 17.87 -3.33 14.64
CA PHE A 388 17.30 -4.52 13.98
C PHE A 388 18.12 -5.79 14.21
N GLN A 389 19.45 -5.69 14.30
CA GLN A 389 20.29 -6.85 14.64
C GLN A 389 20.08 -7.30 16.09
N ILE A 390 19.96 -6.40 17.05
CA ILE A 390 19.63 -6.75 18.44
C ILE A 390 18.27 -7.46 18.48
N ILE A 391 17.23 -6.88 17.87
CA ILE A 391 15.89 -7.49 17.84
C ILE A 391 15.95 -8.88 17.19
N LYS A 392 16.63 -8.99 16.04
CA LYS A 392 16.77 -10.25 15.30
C LYS A 392 17.37 -11.38 16.12
N HIS A 393 18.41 -11.08 16.92
CA HIS A 393 19.15 -12.09 17.68
C HIS A 393 18.60 -12.32 19.11
N THR A 394 17.65 -11.51 19.57
CA THR A 394 17.03 -11.66 20.90
C THR A 394 15.62 -12.25 20.79
N ILE A 395 14.64 -11.45 20.40
CA ILE A 395 13.23 -11.85 20.33
C ILE A 395 12.81 -12.36 18.94
N GLY A 396 13.67 -12.17 17.93
CA GLY A 396 13.41 -12.49 16.53
C GLY A 396 12.64 -11.39 15.81
N LEU A 397 13.18 -10.93 14.68
CA LEU A 397 12.58 -9.84 13.89
C LEU A 397 11.46 -10.34 12.98
N ARG A 398 11.61 -11.54 12.40
CA ARG A 398 10.72 -12.12 11.39
C ARG A 398 9.76 -13.13 11.99
N ALA A 399 8.52 -13.13 11.53
CA ALA A 399 7.56 -14.18 11.77
C ALA A 399 8.06 -15.52 11.19
N SER A 400 7.62 -16.64 11.74
CA SER A 400 7.93 -17.97 11.20
C SER A 400 7.30 -18.15 9.81
N GLU A 401 7.83 -19.12 9.05
CA GLU A 401 7.29 -19.46 7.73
C GLU A 401 5.80 -19.81 7.78
N GLN A 402 5.37 -20.55 8.80
CA GLN A 402 3.97 -20.92 8.98
C GLN A 402 3.08 -19.70 9.25
N GLU A 403 3.52 -18.80 10.13
CA GLU A 403 2.80 -17.54 10.43
C GLU A 403 2.68 -16.67 9.18
N GLU A 404 3.75 -16.54 8.40
CA GLU A 404 3.73 -15.76 7.15
C GLU A 404 2.80 -16.38 6.10
N ILE A 405 2.72 -17.73 6.02
CA ILE A 405 1.82 -18.43 5.10
C ILE A 405 0.37 -18.26 5.53
N LEU A 406 0.06 -18.46 6.81
CA LEU A 406 -1.30 -18.32 7.35
C LEU A 406 -1.79 -16.87 7.33
N GLY A 407 -0.92 -15.94 7.65
CA GLY A 407 -1.21 -14.51 7.80
C GLY A 407 -1.15 -14.05 9.25
N LEU A 408 -0.66 -12.83 9.43
CA LEU A 408 -0.39 -12.28 10.76
C LEU A 408 -1.65 -11.87 11.52
N ASP A 409 -2.79 -11.68 10.83
CA ASP A 409 -4.07 -11.42 11.47
C ASP A 409 -4.46 -12.57 12.41
N VAL A 410 -4.36 -13.79 11.93
CA VAL A 410 -4.72 -14.99 12.70
C VAL A 410 -3.66 -15.28 13.77
N THR A 411 -2.39 -15.23 13.40
CA THR A 411 -1.31 -15.73 14.25
C THR A 411 -0.88 -14.76 15.33
N GLU A 412 -0.92 -13.46 15.07
CA GLU A 412 -0.52 -12.43 16.04
C GLU A 412 -1.70 -11.82 16.81
N HIS A 413 -2.92 -11.84 16.23
CA HIS A 413 -4.09 -11.17 16.81
C HIS A 413 -5.31 -12.08 17.03
N GLY A 414 -5.26 -13.36 16.60
CA GLY A 414 -6.41 -14.26 16.67
C GLY A 414 -7.60 -13.81 15.78
N LEU A 415 -7.34 -12.92 14.84
CA LEU A 415 -8.35 -12.34 13.95
C LEU A 415 -8.50 -13.21 12.69
N VAL A 416 -9.59 -13.96 12.57
CA VAL A 416 -9.82 -14.86 11.43
C VAL A 416 -9.87 -14.09 10.10
N SER A 417 -10.50 -12.94 10.07
CA SER A 417 -10.51 -12.02 8.93
C SER A 417 -10.83 -10.61 9.38
N SER A 418 -10.18 -9.62 8.78
CA SER A 418 -10.55 -8.20 8.91
C SER A 418 -11.82 -7.85 8.12
N TYR A 419 -12.29 -8.76 7.26
CA TYR A 419 -13.48 -8.61 6.41
C TYR A 419 -14.45 -9.75 6.75
N ALA A 420 -15.40 -9.49 7.68
CA ALA A 420 -16.24 -10.51 8.31
C ALA A 420 -16.99 -11.42 7.32
N ASP A 421 -17.52 -10.89 6.22
CA ASP A 421 -18.33 -11.64 5.24
C ASP A 421 -17.53 -12.10 4.00
N PHE A 422 -16.24 -11.77 3.92
CA PHE A 422 -15.35 -12.10 2.81
C PHE A 422 -14.28 -13.13 3.17
N ALA A 423 -14.43 -13.84 4.30
CA ALA A 423 -13.51 -14.94 4.62
C ALA A 423 -13.62 -15.98 3.49
N PRO A 424 -12.61 -16.16 2.61
CA PRO A 424 -12.68 -17.20 1.61
C PRO A 424 -12.82 -18.54 2.32
N ALA A 425 -13.63 -19.44 1.79
CA ALA A 425 -13.77 -20.82 2.31
C ALA A 425 -12.40 -21.54 2.48
N MET A 426 -11.37 -21.03 1.82
CA MET A 426 -9.96 -21.42 1.99
C MET A 426 -9.38 -21.18 3.40
N SER A 427 -9.85 -20.17 4.16
CA SER A 427 -9.34 -19.95 5.51
C SER A 427 -9.80 -21.00 6.50
N GLN A 428 -11.02 -21.53 6.33
CA GLN A 428 -11.52 -22.65 7.14
C GLN A 428 -10.82 -23.97 6.78
N ALA A 429 -10.52 -24.20 5.51
CA ALA A 429 -9.76 -25.38 5.09
C ALA A 429 -8.29 -25.33 5.57
N MET A 430 -7.69 -24.13 5.67
CA MET A 430 -6.33 -23.98 6.22
C MET A 430 -6.27 -24.16 7.74
N LEU A 431 -7.31 -23.79 8.48
CA LEU A 431 -7.40 -24.01 9.93
C LEU A 431 -7.52 -25.49 10.32
N SER A 432 -7.98 -26.34 9.39
CA SER A 432 -8.09 -27.79 9.59
C SER A 432 -6.79 -28.57 9.22
N TYR A 433 -5.79 -27.89 8.70
CA TYR A 433 -4.50 -28.52 8.37
C TYR A 433 -3.69 -28.77 9.63
N THR A 434 -3.81 -29.98 10.17
CA THR A 434 -3.00 -30.42 11.31
C THR A 434 -1.62 -30.88 10.83
N LYS A 435 -0.62 -30.85 11.74
CA LYS A 435 0.78 -31.24 11.46
C LYS A 435 0.95 -32.63 10.84
N ASP A 436 -0.06 -33.50 10.94
CA ASP A 436 -0.02 -34.85 10.41
C ASP A 436 -0.33 -34.93 8.92
N ASP A 437 -1.06 -33.95 8.37
CA ASP A 437 -1.39 -33.89 6.94
C ASP A 437 -0.21 -33.42 6.07
N ALA A 438 0.78 -32.76 6.67
CA ALA A 438 1.98 -32.28 5.96
C ALA A 438 2.91 -33.42 5.47
N LYS A 439 2.71 -34.64 5.95
CA LYS A 439 3.49 -35.81 5.52
C LYS A 439 2.92 -36.54 4.31
N SER A 440 1.71 -36.21 3.89
CA SER A 440 1.01 -36.86 2.76
C SER A 440 0.97 -36.03 1.48
N VAL A 441 1.84 -35.03 1.31
CA VAL A 441 2.06 -34.43 -0.01
C VAL A 441 2.72 -35.50 -0.88
N VAL A 442 1.88 -36.22 -1.61
CA VAL A 442 2.29 -37.12 -2.68
C VAL A 442 3.20 -36.32 -3.60
N LYS A 443 4.48 -36.69 -3.64
CA LYS A 443 5.37 -36.32 -4.71
C LYS A 443 4.70 -36.82 -6.00
N VAL A 444 4.05 -35.93 -6.74
CA VAL A 444 3.68 -36.20 -8.11
C VAL A 444 5.00 -36.32 -8.85
N ASP A 445 5.42 -37.56 -9.01
CA ASP A 445 6.52 -37.92 -9.88
C ASP A 445 6.08 -37.45 -11.28
N LYS A 446 6.84 -36.52 -11.87
CA LYS A 446 6.67 -36.14 -13.25
C LYS A 446 7.18 -37.29 -14.09
N SER A 447 6.42 -38.39 -14.13
CA SER A 447 6.61 -39.39 -15.15
C SER A 447 6.33 -38.72 -16.48
N THR A 448 7.27 -38.81 -17.36
CA THR A 448 7.24 -38.38 -18.76
C THR A 448 6.23 -39.24 -19.52
N GLU A 449 4.93 -38.94 -19.37
CA GLU A 449 3.95 -39.44 -20.32
C GLU A 449 4.06 -38.61 -21.63
N PRO A 450 4.14 -39.27 -22.77
CA PRO A 450 4.24 -38.57 -24.04
C PRO A 450 2.98 -37.76 -24.29
N VAL A 451 3.13 -36.46 -24.55
CA VAL A 451 2.04 -35.57 -24.99
C VAL A 451 1.42 -36.16 -26.23
N VAL A 452 0.19 -36.69 -26.11
CA VAL A 452 -0.57 -37.18 -27.28
C VAL A 452 -0.98 -35.96 -28.11
N PRO A 453 -0.55 -35.84 -29.37
CA PRO A 453 -0.94 -34.73 -30.24
C PRO A 453 -2.47 -34.69 -30.39
N VAL A 454 -3.05 -33.49 -30.48
CA VAL A 454 -4.50 -33.25 -30.62
C VAL A 454 -5.09 -34.00 -31.82
N GLU A 455 -4.28 -34.27 -32.86
CA GLU A 455 -4.63 -35.05 -34.06
C GLU A 455 -4.91 -36.52 -33.78
N LYS A 456 -4.53 -37.03 -32.59
CA LYS A 456 -4.81 -38.40 -32.14
C LYS A 456 -5.96 -38.50 -31.13
N ALA A 457 -6.71 -37.42 -30.91
CA ALA A 457 -7.90 -37.49 -30.09
C ALA A 457 -8.91 -38.46 -30.72
N ILE A 458 -9.23 -39.55 -30.01
CA ILE A 458 -10.20 -40.52 -30.45
C ILE A 458 -11.56 -39.84 -30.48
N LYS A 459 -12.19 -39.78 -31.66
CA LYS A 459 -13.53 -39.27 -31.81
C LYS A 459 -14.48 -40.31 -31.23
N VAL A 460 -14.89 -40.13 -29.96
CA VAL A 460 -15.91 -40.99 -29.34
C VAL A 460 -17.26 -40.46 -29.79
N GLU A 461 -18.08 -41.32 -30.36
CA GLU A 461 -19.48 -40.99 -30.62
C GLU A 461 -20.21 -40.73 -29.29
N SER A 462 -20.95 -39.62 -29.25
CA SER A 462 -21.62 -39.16 -28.01
C SER A 462 -22.75 -40.16 -27.68
N TYR A 463 -22.68 -40.74 -26.50
CA TYR A 463 -23.72 -41.64 -25.95
C TYR A 463 -24.77 -40.94 -25.09
N ALA A 464 -24.94 -39.62 -25.18
CA ALA A 464 -26.08 -38.98 -24.56
C ALA A 464 -27.35 -39.34 -25.32
N THR A 465 -27.96 -40.45 -24.96
CA THR A 465 -29.29 -40.81 -25.44
C THR A 465 -30.32 -40.12 -24.57
N ASP A 466 -31.22 -39.35 -25.16
CA ASP A 466 -32.39 -38.77 -24.50
C ASP A 466 -33.50 -39.81 -24.28
N ALA A 467 -33.16 -41.10 -24.38
CA ALA A 467 -34.10 -42.18 -24.14
C ALA A 467 -34.56 -42.21 -22.67
N PRO A 468 -35.84 -42.41 -22.38
CA PRO A 468 -36.33 -42.59 -21.02
C PRO A 468 -35.55 -43.68 -20.28
N SER A 469 -35.55 -43.61 -18.95
CA SER A 469 -35.02 -44.66 -18.09
C SER A 469 -35.77 -45.99 -18.35
N ALA A 470 -35.17 -47.11 -17.95
CA ALA A 470 -35.74 -48.44 -18.20
C ALA A 470 -37.18 -48.64 -17.61
N ASP A 471 -37.55 -47.79 -16.66
CA ASP A 471 -38.89 -47.72 -16.03
C ASP A 471 -39.86 -46.74 -16.73
N GLY A 472 -39.46 -46.13 -17.85
CA GLY A 472 -40.28 -45.17 -18.59
C GLY A 472 -40.28 -43.74 -18.05
N THR A 473 -39.54 -43.44 -16.97
CA THR A 473 -39.46 -42.09 -16.43
C THR A 473 -38.59 -41.18 -17.32
N PRO A 474 -38.95 -39.89 -17.49
CA PRO A 474 -38.10 -38.93 -18.23
C PRO A 474 -36.73 -38.79 -17.56
N LYS A 475 -35.68 -38.83 -18.37
CA LYS A 475 -34.32 -38.70 -17.92
C LYS A 475 -34.04 -37.26 -17.52
N MET A 476 -33.58 -37.04 -16.30
CA MET A 476 -33.13 -35.75 -15.83
C MET A 476 -31.64 -35.58 -16.07
N THR A 477 -31.25 -34.48 -16.73
CA THR A 477 -29.86 -34.23 -17.12
C THR A 477 -29.44 -32.85 -16.67
N LYS A 478 -28.29 -32.77 -15.99
CA LYS A 478 -27.61 -31.50 -15.69
C LYS A 478 -26.56 -31.21 -16.76
N VAL A 479 -26.63 -30.05 -17.38
CA VAL A 479 -25.62 -29.55 -18.28
C VAL A 479 -24.89 -28.40 -17.60
N ALA A 480 -23.57 -28.56 -17.42
CA ALA A 480 -22.69 -27.52 -16.85
C ALA A 480 -21.77 -27.00 -17.95
N ILE A 481 -21.84 -25.71 -18.21
CA ILE A 481 -21.14 -25.02 -19.31
C ILE A 481 -20.14 -24.03 -18.69
N ILE A 482 -18.84 -24.19 -18.96
CA ILE A 482 -17.82 -23.23 -18.56
C ILE A 482 -17.43 -22.40 -19.78
N CYS A 483 -17.62 -21.09 -19.72
CA CYS A 483 -17.33 -20.18 -20.84
C CYS A 483 -16.68 -18.87 -20.39
N LYS A 484 -16.32 -18.01 -21.37
CA LYS A 484 -15.85 -16.64 -21.12
C LYS A 484 -16.99 -15.78 -20.58
N GLN A 485 -16.71 -14.92 -19.61
CA GLN A 485 -17.70 -14.02 -19.01
C GLN A 485 -18.39 -13.12 -20.05
N GLN A 486 -17.65 -12.68 -21.07
CA GLN A 486 -18.16 -11.84 -22.16
C GLN A 486 -19.23 -12.53 -23.03
N LYS A 487 -19.28 -13.86 -23.02
CA LYS A 487 -20.21 -14.69 -23.78
C LYS A 487 -21.40 -15.17 -22.97
N LEU A 488 -21.55 -14.73 -21.73
CA LEU A 488 -22.63 -15.16 -20.85
C LEU A 488 -24.00 -14.77 -21.39
N ASN A 489 -24.16 -13.54 -21.83
CA ASN A 489 -25.46 -13.06 -22.35
C ASN A 489 -25.86 -13.79 -23.64
N ASP A 490 -24.91 -14.00 -24.57
CA ASP A 490 -25.16 -14.76 -25.79
C ASP A 490 -25.63 -16.19 -25.46
N LEU A 491 -25.01 -16.83 -24.45
CA LEU A 491 -25.40 -18.16 -23.99
C LEU A 491 -26.79 -18.20 -23.35
N ILE A 492 -27.11 -17.24 -22.47
CA ILE A 492 -28.42 -17.17 -21.82
C ILE A 492 -29.50 -17.00 -22.86
N THR A 493 -29.37 -16.07 -23.79
CA THR A 493 -30.33 -15.88 -24.90
C THR A 493 -30.51 -17.14 -25.72
N ALA A 494 -29.43 -17.84 -26.08
CA ALA A 494 -29.52 -19.09 -26.84
C ALA A 494 -30.17 -20.24 -26.06
N LEU A 495 -30.11 -20.24 -24.72
CA LEU A 495 -30.81 -21.20 -23.88
C LEU A 495 -32.31 -20.87 -23.73
N GLU A 496 -32.64 -19.59 -23.60
CA GLU A 496 -34.03 -19.10 -23.59
C GLU A 496 -34.76 -19.40 -24.91
N ASP A 497 -34.09 -19.25 -26.05
CA ASP A 497 -34.65 -19.55 -27.40
C ASP A 497 -35.09 -21.02 -27.56
N ILE A 498 -34.63 -21.91 -26.69
CA ILE A 498 -34.97 -23.33 -26.69
C ILE A 498 -35.75 -23.75 -25.41
N ASP A 499 -36.44 -22.82 -24.78
CA ASP A 499 -37.28 -23.01 -23.59
C ASP A 499 -36.54 -23.51 -22.34
N VAL A 500 -35.24 -23.15 -22.17
CA VAL A 500 -34.49 -23.43 -20.93
C VAL A 500 -34.48 -22.17 -20.07
N THR A 501 -35.31 -22.10 -19.04
CA THR A 501 -35.56 -20.94 -18.18
C THR A 501 -34.81 -20.98 -16.85
N GLY A 502 -34.55 -22.18 -16.29
CA GLY A 502 -33.88 -22.37 -15.01
C GLY A 502 -32.35 -22.41 -15.14
N VAL A 503 -31.67 -21.26 -14.99
CA VAL A 503 -30.22 -21.13 -15.17
C VAL A 503 -29.55 -20.72 -13.87
N THR A 504 -28.51 -21.44 -13.44
CA THR A 504 -27.65 -21.05 -12.31
C THR A 504 -26.28 -20.61 -12.83
N VAL A 505 -25.84 -19.41 -12.45
CA VAL A 505 -24.55 -18.84 -12.89
C VAL A 505 -23.59 -18.70 -11.71
N THR A 506 -22.38 -19.22 -11.86
CA THR A 506 -21.31 -19.13 -10.85
C THR A 506 -20.05 -18.55 -11.50
N ASN A 507 -19.43 -17.54 -10.88
CA ASN A 507 -18.13 -17.07 -11.30
C ASN A 507 -17.04 -18.06 -10.88
N VAL A 508 -16.19 -18.47 -11.81
CA VAL A 508 -15.11 -19.42 -11.59
C VAL A 508 -13.79 -18.92 -12.17
N LEU A 509 -12.68 -19.39 -11.62
CA LEU A 509 -11.35 -19.14 -12.18
C LEU A 509 -10.88 -20.41 -12.90
N GLY A 510 -10.52 -20.28 -14.16
CA GLY A 510 -10.04 -21.40 -14.98
C GLY A 510 -8.54 -21.29 -15.27
N CYS A 511 -7.83 -22.41 -15.09
CA CYS A 511 -6.45 -22.59 -15.56
C CYS A 511 -6.44 -23.52 -16.78
N GLY A 512 -5.69 -23.17 -17.83
CA GLY A 512 -5.59 -23.98 -19.03
C GLY A 512 -4.50 -23.50 -19.96
N MET A 513 -4.50 -24.01 -21.21
CA MET A 513 -3.52 -23.62 -22.24
C MET A 513 -3.60 -22.14 -22.66
N GLN A 514 -4.71 -21.48 -22.39
CA GLN A 514 -4.86 -20.04 -22.62
C GLN A 514 -4.14 -19.30 -21.49
N LYS A 515 -2.97 -18.73 -21.80
CA LYS A 515 -2.28 -17.80 -20.90
C LYS A 515 -2.90 -16.42 -21.03
N GLY A 516 -3.12 -15.74 -19.90
CA GLY A 516 -3.50 -14.33 -19.86
C GLY A 516 -2.41 -13.45 -20.50
N GLN A 517 -2.77 -12.24 -20.93
CA GLN A 517 -1.74 -11.26 -21.29
C GLN A 517 -0.94 -10.90 -20.04
N PRO A 518 0.40 -10.74 -20.13
CA PRO A 518 1.19 -10.37 -18.97
C PRO A 518 0.70 -9.03 -18.43
N GLU A 519 0.33 -9.02 -17.18
CA GLU A 519 0.07 -7.80 -16.42
C GLU A 519 1.32 -7.42 -15.65
N TYR A 520 1.52 -6.13 -15.43
CA TYR A 520 2.66 -5.63 -14.67
C TYR A 520 2.16 -5.01 -13.37
N TYR A 521 2.80 -5.38 -12.28
CA TYR A 521 2.62 -4.74 -10.99
C TYR A 521 3.98 -4.28 -10.49
N ARG A 522 4.20 -2.97 -10.38
CA ARG A 522 5.48 -2.35 -10.00
C ARG A 522 6.66 -2.87 -10.83
N GLY A 523 6.46 -2.97 -12.14
CA GLY A 523 7.48 -3.45 -13.07
C GLY A 523 7.75 -4.95 -13.05
N ALA A 524 7.15 -5.72 -12.14
CA ALA A 524 7.20 -7.18 -12.13
C ALA A 524 6.02 -7.78 -12.91
N VAL A 525 6.28 -8.84 -13.68
CA VAL A 525 5.24 -9.55 -14.43
C VAL A 525 4.34 -10.31 -13.46
N VAL A 526 3.03 -10.07 -13.55
CA VAL A 526 2.00 -10.91 -12.91
C VAL A 526 1.71 -12.07 -13.84
N GLU A 527 2.15 -13.28 -13.48
CA GLU A 527 1.73 -14.49 -14.17
C GLU A 527 0.31 -14.85 -13.76
N THR A 528 -0.69 -14.36 -14.47
CA THR A 528 -2.08 -14.78 -14.31
C THR A 528 -2.27 -16.15 -14.95
N ASN A 529 -2.11 -17.20 -14.16
CA ASN A 529 -2.43 -18.57 -14.57
C ASN A 529 -3.93 -18.91 -14.48
N LEU A 530 -4.72 -18.03 -13.84
CA LEU A 530 -6.15 -18.18 -13.63
C LEU A 530 -6.89 -17.07 -14.38
N LEU A 531 -7.75 -17.45 -15.31
CA LEU A 531 -8.60 -16.52 -16.07
C LEU A 531 -10.02 -16.54 -15.54
N PRO A 532 -10.70 -15.38 -15.43
CA PRO A 532 -12.10 -15.31 -15.06
C PRO A 532 -12.96 -16.01 -16.11
N LYS A 533 -13.79 -16.92 -15.65
CA LYS A 533 -14.77 -17.68 -16.43
C LYS A 533 -16.10 -17.69 -15.69
N VAL A 534 -17.16 -18.05 -16.37
CA VAL A 534 -18.45 -18.35 -15.75
C VAL A 534 -18.79 -19.82 -15.97
N LYS A 535 -19.42 -20.43 -14.96
CA LYS A 535 -20.01 -21.74 -15.03
C LYS A 535 -21.51 -21.55 -15.01
N VAL A 536 -22.17 -21.99 -16.07
CA VAL A 536 -23.62 -21.96 -16.24
C VAL A 536 -24.14 -23.37 -16.10
N GLU A 537 -25.07 -23.58 -15.20
CA GLU A 537 -25.65 -24.90 -14.91
C GLU A 537 -27.16 -24.87 -15.16
N VAL A 538 -27.65 -25.84 -15.91
CA VAL A 538 -29.07 -26.03 -16.19
C VAL A 538 -29.44 -27.49 -15.93
N VAL A 539 -30.64 -27.73 -15.43
CA VAL A 539 -31.21 -29.07 -15.27
C VAL A 539 -32.40 -29.17 -16.19
N ILE A 540 -32.36 -30.16 -17.06
CA ILE A 540 -33.35 -30.34 -18.12
C ILE A 540 -34.01 -31.74 -18.06
N CYS A 541 -35.26 -31.80 -18.47
CA CYS A 541 -36.02 -33.03 -18.61
C CYS A 541 -36.92 -33.03 -19.86
N LYS A 542 -37.40 -31.86 -20.31
CA LYS A 542 -38.25 -31.71 -21.50
C LYS A 542 -37.43 -31.42 -22.76
N VAL A 543 -36.43 -30.55 -22.62
CA VAL A 543 -35.58 -30.14 -23.72
C VAL A 543 -34.54 -31.24 -23.99
N PRO A 544 -34.35 -31.68 -25.23
CA PRO A 544 -33.30 -32.64 -25.55
C PRO A 544 -31.90 -32.14 -25.20
N THR A 545 -31.12 -32.97 -24.51
CA THR A 545 -29.73 -32.63 -24.11
C THR A 545 -28.89 -32.16 -25.31
N ARG A 546 -29.12 -32.76 -26.47
CA ARG A 546 -28.44 -32.41 -27.70
C ARG A 546 -28.77 -30.99 -28.16
N ALA A 547 -30.02 -30.56 -28.04
CA ALA A 547 -30.43 -29.18 -28.39
C ALA A 547 -29.70 -28.14 -27.52
N VAL A 548 -29.61 -28.40 -26.20
CA VAL A 548 -28.86 -27.51 -25.27
C VAL A 548 -27.37 -27.45 -25.64
N ILE A 549 -26.76 -28.59 -25.96
CA ILE A 549 -25.34 -28.64 -26.38
C ILE A 549 -25.12 -27.84 -27.68
N ASP A 550 -26.00 -28.00 -28.66
CA ASP A 550 -25.84 -27.35 -29.98
C ASP A 550 -26.12 -25.85 -29.88
N ALA A 551 -27.11 -25.41 -29.12
CA ALA A 551 -27.38 -24.00 -28.82
C ALA A 551 -26.17 -23.36 -28.12
N ALA A 552 -25.65 -24.00 -27.07
CA ALA A 552 -24.46 -23.50 -26.35
C ALA A 552 -23.22 -23.43 -27.26
N LYS A 553 -23.01 -24.44 -28.12
CA LYS A 553 -21.89 -24.42 -29.09
C LYS A 553 -22.05 -23.28 -30.09
N ALA A 554 -23.24 -23.04 -30.62
CA ALA A 554 -23.50 -21.95 -31.56
C ALA A 554 -23.21 -20.57 -30.94
N ALA A 555 -23.64 -20.35 -29.68
CA ALA A 555 -23.43 -19.09 -28.98
C ALA A 555 -21.97 -18.85 -28.58
N LEU A 556 -21.23 -19.90 -28.21
CA LEU A 556 -19.92 -19.79 -27.57
C LEU A 556 -18.75 -19.97 -28.54
N TYR A 557 -18.96 -20.58 -29.71
CA TYR A 557 -17.90 -20.88 -30.65
C TYR A 557 -17.25 -19.63 -31.25
N THR A 558 -15.93 -19.52 -31.09
CA THR A 558 -15.11 -18.49 -31.74
C THR A 558 -13.98 -19.08 -32.59
N GLY A 559 -13.77 -20.41 -32.55
CA GLY A 559 -12.67 -21.08 -33.19
C GLY A 559 -11.31 -20.93 -32.51
N HIS A 560 -11.26 -20.27 -31.35
CA HIS A 560 -10.05 -20.02 -30.59
C HIS A 560 -9.99 -20.80 -29.28
N ILE A 561 -8.76 -21.09 -28.84
CA ILE A 561 -8.54 -21.71 -27.52
C ILE A 561 -9.20 -20.85 -26.43
N GLY A 562 -9.98 -21.47 -25.56
CA GLY A 562 -10.64 -20.81 -24.44
C GLY A 562 -12.15 -20.62 -24.58
N ASP A 563 -12.80 -21.13 -25.65
CA ASP A 563 -14.25 -21.05 -25.84
C ASP A 563 -15.04 -21.78 -24.74
N GLY A 564 -14.42 -22.75 -24.09
CA GLY A 564 -15.01 -23.39 -22.92
C GLY A 564 -15.17 -24.91 -23.06
N LYS A 565 -15.95 -25.49 -22.13
CA LYS A 565 -16.28 -26.92 -22.10
C LYS A 565 -17.71 -27.11 -21.60
N ILE A 566 -18.37 -28.15 -22.10
CA ILE A 566 -19.72 -28.57 -21.68
C ILE A 566 -19.59 -29.94 -21.04
N PHE A 567 -20.14 -30.06 -19.84
CA PHE A 567 -20.20 -31.31 -19.05
C PHE A 567 -21.63 -31.73 -18.90
N VAL A 568 -21.92 -33.01 -19.08
CA VAL A 568 -23.25 -33.58 -19.00
C VAL A 568 -23.26 -34.62 -17.89
N TYR A 569 -24.21 -34.49 -16.97
CA TYR A 569 -24.36 -35.38 -15.80
C TYR A 569 -25.79 -35.95 -15.74
N ASN A 570 -25.92 -37.21 -15.39
CA ASN A 570 -27.21 -37.76 -14.99
C ASN A 570 -27.54 -37.28 -13.58
N ILE A 571 -28.78 -36.89 -13.33
CA ILE A 571 -29.29 -36.50 -12.03
C ILE A 571 -30.20 -37.64 -11.50
N GLU A 572 -29.96 -38.06 -10.26
CA GLU A 572 -30.76 -39.08 -9.61
C GLU A 572 -32.12 -38.55 -9.16
N ASN A 573 -32.13 -37.34 -8.56
CA ASN A 573 -33.35 -36.71 -8.05
C ASN A 573 -33.22 -35.19 -8.01
N VAL A 574 -34.34 -34.50 -8.07
CA VAL A 574 -34.50 -33.07 -7.82
C VAL A 574 -35.64 -32.86 -6.85
N VAL A 575 -35.49 -32.02 -5.85
CA VAL A 575 -36.52 -31.69 -4.87
C VAL A 575 -36.81 -30.20 -4.91
N LYS A 576 -38.07 -29.81 -5.12
CA LYS A 576 -38.53 -28.41 -5.11
C LYS A 576 -38.84 -28.00 -3.67
N ILE A 577 -38.02 -27.13 -3.08
CA ILE A 577 -38.07 -26.77 -1.66
C ILE A 577 -39.44 -26.18 -1.27
N ARG A 578 -40.08 -25.42 -2.16
CA ARG A 578 -41.34 -24.74 -1.89
C ARG A 578 -42.52 -25.70 -1.73
N THR A 579 -42.57 -26.79 -2.55
CA THR A 579 -43.72 -27.68 -2.67
C THR A 579 -43.46 -29.11 -2.22
N ASN A 580 -42.17 -29.45 -1.95
CA ASN A 580 -41.69 -30.83 -1.69
C ASN A 580 -41.94 -31.81 -2.86
N GLU A 581 -42.19 -31.32 -4.06
CA GLU A 581 -42.24 -32.15 -5.26
C GLU A 581 -40.84 -32.71 -5.56
N GLU A 582 -40.81 -33.95 -6.05
CA GLU A 582 -39.58 -34.66 -6.37
C GLU A 582 -39.57 -35.16 -7.82
N GLY A 583 -38.34 -35.38 -8.33
CA GLY A 583 -38.13 -35.94 -9.66
C GLY A 583 -38.59 -35.00 -10.77
N TYR A 584 -39.30 -35.56 -11.74
CA TYR A 584 -39.79 -34.86 -12.93
C TYR A 584 -40.71 -33.66 -12.58
N ASP A 585 -41.60 -33.86 -11.61
CA ASP A 585 -42.59 -32.85 -11.22
C ASP A 585 -41.93 -31.61 -10.58
N ALA A 586 -40.81 -31.80 -9.89
CA ALA A 586 -40.05 -30.73 -9.29
C ALA A 586 -39.42 -29.75 -10.32
N LEU A 587 -39.31 -30.17 -11.58
CA LEU A 587 -38.77 -29.38 -12.70
C LEU A 587 -39.88 -28.76 -13.57
N GLN A 588 -41.13 -28.89 -13.19
CA GLN A 588 -42.23 -28.24 -13.88
C GLN A 588 -42.50 -26.88 -13.23
N ASP A 589 -42.43 -25.83 -14.03
CA ASP A 589 -42.87 -24.49 -13.65
C ASP A 589 -44.29 -24.31 -14.21
N ASP A 590 -45.29 -24.53 -13.37
CA ASP A 590 -46.65 -24.06 -13.59
C ASP A 590 -46.93 -22.83 -12.76
#